data_ff8ee82a1cb3c8f7fb18b445571e7dfd
#
_entry.id   ff8ee82a1cb3c8f7fb18b445571e7dfd
#
_cell.length_a   1.000
_cell.length_b   1.000
_cell.length_c   1.000
_cell.angle_alpha   90.00
_cell.angle_beta   90.00
_cell.angle_gamma   90.00
#
_symmetry.space_group_name_H-M   'P 1'
#
loop_
_entity.id
_entity.type
_entity.pdbx_description
1 polymer ?
#
loop_
_entity_poly.entity_id
_entity_poly.type
_entity_poly.pdbx_seq_one_letter_code
_entity_poly.pdbx_strand_id
1 'polypeptide(L)'
;MGMAGAALATIIGQFVSAVVVIVYMFHYKTVKLQKKHLVIRSKYIGRVAALGGSPCSNQVAMMVVQIILNKSLKHYGSLSVYGEDIPVACVGIITKVNQMFFSFVIGLSQGLQPIASYNYGAGKFDRVKSAYKKSILCGFTMCIIAFAMFQIFPRQIISIFGKGDETYYRFAINYFRIFLFCTCVNCLQPITSTFLTAIGKPKGGM
;
A
#
# COMPACT_ATOMS: atom_id res chain seq x y z
N MET A 1 -24.25 13.19 -11.81
CA MET A 1 -23.09 12.80 -12.68
C MET A 1 -22.50 11.42 -12.34
N GLY A 2 -23.15 10.47 -11.81
CA GLY A 2 -22.76 9.07 -11.58
C GLY A 2 -21.30 8.66 -11.83
N MET A 3 -21.09 7.51 -12.48
CA MET A 3 -19.76 6.97 -12.80
C MET A 3 -18.91 7.88 -13.69
N ALA A 4 -19.53 8.58 -14.65
CA ALA A 4 -18.81 9.54 -15.51
C ALA A 4 -18.22 10.72 -14.73
N GLY A 5 -18.91 11.23 -13.71
CA GLY A 5 -18.40 12.28 -12.85
C GLY A 5 -17.19 11.85 -12.01
N ALA A 6 -17.21 10.62 -11.50
CA ALA A 6 -16.07 10.06 -10.77
C ALA A 6 -14.84 9.89 -11.67
N ALA A 7 -15.04 9.41 -12.91
CA ALA A 7 -13.97 9.28 -13.89
C ALA A 7 -13.36 10.63 -14.27
N LEU A 8 -14.20 11.64 -14.52
CA LEU A 8 -13.75 13.01 -14.82
C LEU A 8 -12.94 13.62 -13.67
N ALA A 9 -13.41 13.48 -12.43
CA ALA A 9 -12.67 13.96 -11.25
C ALA A 9 -11.28 13.33 -11.14
N THR A 10 -11.17 12.03 -11.41
CA THR A 10 -9.88 11.32 -11.40
C THR A 10 -8.95 11.84 -12.50
N ILE A 11 -9.45 12.02 -13.71
CA ILE A 11 -8.65 12.54 -14.85
C ILE A 11 -8.15 13.96 -14.55
N ILE A 12 -9.03 14.84 -14.04
CA ILE A 12 -8.66 16.21 -13.68
C ILE A 12 -7.58 16.19 -12.59
N GLY A 13 -7.73 15.36 -11.55
CA GLY A 13 -6.72 15.23 -10.49
C GLY A 13 -5.36 14.78 -11.01
N GLN A 14 -5.34 13.80 -11.91
CA GLN A 14 -4.10 13.32 -12.55
C GLN A 14 -3.46 14.39 -13.44
N PHE A 15 -4.28 15.13 -14.21
CA PHE A 15 -3.80 16.22 -15.06
C PHE A 15 -3.17 17.35 -14.25
N VAL A 16 -3.84 17.80 -13.18
CA VAL A 16 -3.30 18.81 -12.26
C VAL A 16 -1.99 18.35 -11.63
N SER A 17 -1.94 17.11 -11.14
CA SER A 17 -0.70 16.54 -10.59
C SER A 17 0.44 16.53 -11.63
N ALA A 18 0.15 16.12 -12.86
CA ALA A 18 1.16 16.11 -13.94
C ALA A 18 1.68 17.51 -14.22
N VAL A 19 0.81 18.51 -14.31
CA VAL A 19 1.22 19.91 -14.53
C VAL A 19 2.11 20.41 -13.40
N VAL A 20 1.72 20.18 -12.14
CA VAL A 20 2.52 20.58 -10.97
C VAL A 20 3.91 19.95 -10.99
N VAL A 21 4.00 18.65 -11.28
CA VAL A 21 5.28 17.93 -11.35
C VAL A 21 6.15 18.50 -12.48
N ILE A 22 5.58 18.75 -13.66
CA ILE A 22 6.31 19.31 -14.80
C ILE A 22 6.85 20.71 -14.47
N VAL A 23 6.01 21.57 -13.91
CA VAL A 23 6.43 22.93 -13.49
C VAL A 23 7.54 22.83 -12.44
N TYR A 24 7.42 21.95 -11.47
CA TYR A 24 8.45 21.73 -10.45
C TYR A 24 9.78 21.24 -11.07
N MET A 25 9.74 20.33 -12.04
CA MET A 25 10.94 19.84 -12.74
C MET A 25 11.71 20.96 -13.46
N PHE A 26 11.01 21.93 -14.06
CA PHE A 26 11.65 23.08 -14.69
C PHE A 26 12.26 24.08 -13.68
N HIS A 27 11.72 24.14 -12.46
CA HIS A 27 12.19 25.02 -11.39
C HIS A 27 13.14 24.34 -10.39
N TYR A 28 13.57 23.11 -10.69
CA TYR A 28 14.43 22.34 -9.79
C TYR A 28 15.83 22.97 -9.68
N LYS A 29 16.16 23.45 -8.47
CA LYS A 29 17.41 24.23 -8.24
C LYS A 29 18.67 23.37 -8.17
N THR A 30 18.55 22.11 -7.76
CA THR A 30 19.70 21.25 -7.44
C THR A 30 20.32 20.60 -8.68
N VAL A 31 19.53 20.28 -9.69
CA VAL A 31 20.00 19.65 -10.94
C VAL A 31 19.34 20.34 -12.12
N LYS A 32 20.14 21.05 -12.93
CA LYS A 32 19.65 21.66 -14.17
C LYS A 32 19.55 20.58 -15.26
N LEU A 33 18.32 20.35 -15.75
CA LEU A 33 18.06 19.46 -16.87
C LEU A 33 18.74 19.99 -18.14
N GLN A 34 19.70 19.23 -18.67
CA GLN A 34 20.36 19.51 -19.93
C GLN A 34 19.93 18.50 -20.97
N LYS A 35 19.87 18.86 -22.26
CA LYS A 35 19.48 17.95 -23.36
C LYS A 35 20.28 16.64 -23.38
N LYS A 36 21.56 16.68 -22.96
CA LYS A 36 22.41 15.48 -22.86
C LYS A 36 21.96 14.47 -21.80
N HIS A 37 21.14 14.89 -20.82
CA HIS A 37 20.58 13.98 -19.78
C HIS A 37 19.38 13.19 -20.28
N LEU A 38 18.79 13.57 -21.43
CA LEU A 38 17.69 12.86 -22.08
C LEU A 38 18.16 11.65 -22.90
N VAL A 39 19.48 11.46 -23.05
CA VAL A 39 20.02 10.31 -23.78
C VAL A 39 19.86 9.05 -22.94
N ILE A 40 19.06 8.13 -23.46
CA ILE A 40 18.79 6.84 -22.85
C ILE A 40 20.05 5.96 -22.93
N ARG A 41 20.63 5.62 -21.76
CA ARG A 41 21.78 4.71 -21.68
C ARG A 41 21.36 3.39 -21.06
N SER A 42 21.58 2.29 -21.76
CA SER A 42 21.20 0.92 -21.36
C SER A 42 21.66 0.55 -19.94
N LYS A 43 22.87 0.99 -19.53
CA LYS A 43 23.41 0.77 -18.17
C LYS A 43 22.51 1.31 -17.04
N TYR A 44 21.88 2.48 -17.26
CA TYR A 44 20.98 3.07 -16.25
C TYR A 44 19.62 2.40 -16.27
N ILE A 45 19.11 2.03 -17.46
CA ILE A 45 17.84 1.28 -17.59
C ILE A 45 17.91 -0.02 -16.83
N GLY A 46 18.97 -0.80 -16.97
CA GLY A 46 19.14 -2.06 -16.25
C GLY A 46 19.09 -1.89 -14.71
N ARG A 47 19.72 -0.84 -14.20
CA ARG A 47 19.68 -0.53 -12.75
C ARG A 47 18.27 -0.12 -12.29
N VAL A 48 17.61 0.74 -13.05
CA VAL A 48 16.23 1.19 -12.75
C VAL A 48 15.27 0.01 -12.80
N ALA A 49 15.38 -0.84 -13.82
CA ALA A 49 14.55 -2.05 -13.94
C ALA A 49 14.80 -3.04 -12.79
N ALA A 50 16.06 -3.21 -12.38
CA ALA A 50 16.38 -4.09 -11.25
C ALA A 50 15.82 -3.57 -9.92
N LEU A 51 15.83 -2.25 -9.69
CA LEU A 51 15.24 -1.63 -8.50
C LEU A 51 13.71 -1.65 -8.54
N GLY A 52 13.12 -1.43 -9.73
CA GLY A 52 11.67 -1.46 -9.94
C GLY A 52 11.07 -2.87 -9.96
N GLY A 53 11.88 -3.89 -10.22
CA GLY A 53 11.45 -5.29 -10.29
C GLY A 53 10.80 -5.78 -8.98
N SER A 54 11.37 -5.43 -7.82
CA SER A 54 10.83 -5.83 -6.51
C SER A 54 9.41 -5.28 -6.26
N PRO A 55 9.15 -3.97 -6.32
CA PRO A 55 7.80 -3.46 -6.14
C PRO A 55 6.83 -3.93 -7.24
N CYS A 56 7.30 -4.13 -8.47
CA CYS A 56 6.48 -4.67 -9.55
C CYS A 56 6.01 -6.09 -9.25
N SER A 57 6.92 -6.99 -8.86
CA SER A 57 6.58 -8.37 -8.50
C SER A 57 5.59 -8.43 -7.34
N ASN A 58 5.78 -7.60 -6.33
CA ASN A 58 4.86 -7.51 -5.20
C ASN A 58 3.45 -7.07 -5.65
N GLN A 59 3.36 -6.07 -6.52
CA GLN A 59 2.08 -5.58 -7.04
C GLN A 59 1.36 -6.63 -7.89
N VAL A 60 2.09 -7.38 -8.72
CA VAL A 60 1.53 -8.49 -9.52
C VAL A 60 1.02 -9.60 -8.60
N ALA A 61 1.78 -9.98 -7.57
CA ALA A 61 1.35 -10.98 -6.60
C ALA A 61 0.06 -10.55 -5.88
N MET A 62 -0.03 -9.30 -5.43
CA MET A 62 -1.25 -8.77 -4.81
C MET A 62 -2.45 -8.79 -5.75
N MET A 63 -2.25 -8.48 -7.04
CA MET A 63 -3.31 -8.56 -8.05
C MET A 63 -3.82 -9.98 -8.23
N VAL A 64 -2.91 -10.96 -8.32
CA VAL A 64 -3.29 -12.39 -8.45
C VAL A 64 -4.08 -12.86 -7.23
N VAL A 65 -3.61 -12.53 -6.02
CA VAL A 65 -4.32 -12.84 -4.77
C VAL A 65 -5.72 -12.24 -4.76
N GLN A 66 -5.88 -10.99 -5.18
CA GLN A 66 -7.19 -10.33 -5.24
C GLN A 66 -8.15 -11.00 -6.23
N ILE A 67 -7.66 -11.43 -7.40
CA ILE A 67 -8.47 -12.15 -8.40
C ILE A 67 -8.94 -13.50 -7.83
N ILE A 68 -8.03 -14.27 -7.23
CA ILE A 68 -8.34 -15.57 -6.63
C ILE A 68 -9.33 -15.41 -5.49
N LEU A 69 -9.10 -14.43 -4.61
CA LEU A 69 -10.00 -14.13 -3.49
C LEU A 69 -11.42 -13.81 -3.96
N ASN A 70 -11.57 -12.93 -4.96
CA ASN A 70 -12.88 -12.57 -5.49
C ASN A 70 -13.60 -13.76 -6.15
N LYS A 71 -12.87 -14.62 -6.89
CA LYS A 71 -13.44 -15.85 -7.47
C LYS A 71 -13.89 -16.84 -6.38
N SER A 72 -13.07 -17.04 -5.37
CA SER A 72 -13.39 -17.94 -4.25
C SER A 72 -14.60 -17.43 -3.46
N LEU A 73 -14.68 -16.12 -3.20
CA LEU A 73 -15.80 -15.52 -2.50
C LEU A 73 -17.13 -15.70 -3.26
N LYS A 74 -17.12 -15.51 -4.58
CA LYS A 74 -18.30 -15.79 -5.41
C LYS A 74 -18.72 -17.25 -5.36
N HIS A 75 -17.76 -18.15 -5.58
CA HIS A 75 -18.02 -19.59 -5.60
C HIS A 75 -18.58 -20.12 -4.27
N TYR A 76 -17.89 -19.83 -3.15
CA TYR A 76 -18.35 -20.28 -1.84
C TYR A 76 -19.54 -19.48 -1.31
N GLY A 77 -19.69 -18.22 -1.73
CA GLY A 77 -20.84 -17.41 -1.42
C GLY A 77 -22.12 -17.99 -1.99
N SER A 78 -22.13 -18.45 -3.26
CA SER A 78 -23.27 -19.08 -3.91
C SER A 78 -23.71 -20.38 -3.23
N LEU A 79 -22.80 -21.08 -2.57
CA LEU A 79 -23.05 -22.32 -1.84
C LEU A 79 -23.49 -22.07 -0.37
N SER A 80 -23.46 -20.83 0.08
CA SER A 80 -23.77 -20.45 1.45
C SER A 80 -25.10 -19.69 1.57
N VAL A 81 -25.59 -19.55 2.81
CA VAL A 81 -26.79 -18.76 3.13
C VAL A 81 -26.63 -17.27 2.78
N TYR A 82 -25.39 -16.81 2.53
CA TYR A 82 -25.06 -15.40 2.28
C TYR A 82 -25.22 -14.98 0.81
N GLY A 83 -25.33 -15.91 -0.15
CA GLY A 83 -25.39 -15.62 -1.58
C GLY A 83 -24.06 -15.10 -2.15
N GLU A 84 -24.06 -14.73 -3.44
CA GLU A 84 -22.83 -14.30 -4.13
C GLU A 84 -22.43 -12.85 -3.81
N ASP A 85 -23.41 -11.97 -3.61
CA ASP A 85 -23.18 -10.51 -3.55
C ASP A 85 -22.70 -10.03 -2.18
N ILE A 86 -23.25 -10.58 -1.09
CA ILE A 86 -22.92 -10.15 0.26
C ILE A 86 -21.43 -10.34 0.59
N PRO A 87 -20.81 -11.52 0.36
CA PRO A 87 -19.40 -11.72 0.64
C PRO A 87 -18.49 -10.79 -0.15
N VAL A 88 -18.78 -10.58 -1.44
CA VAL A 88 -17.97 -9.71 -2.32
C VAL A 88 -18.07 -8.25 -1.89
N ALA A 89 -19.27 -7.76 -1.58
CA ALA A 89 -19.48 -6.40 -1.10
C ALA A 89 -18.79 -6.17 0.25
N CYS A 90 -18.94 -7.10 1.22
CA CYS A 90 -18.29 -7.01 2.52
C CYS A 90 -16.78 -6.97 2.42
N VAL A 91 -16.19 -7.88 1.62
CA VAL A 91 -14.74 -7.95 1.44
C VAL A 91 -14.22 -6.70 0.74
N GLY A 92 -14.95 -6.15 -0.23
CA GLY A 92 -14.62 -4.88 -0.88
C GLY A 92 -14.50 -3.73 0.14
N ILE A 93 -15.45 -3.60 1.05
CA ILE A 93 -15.42 -2.58 2.11
C ILE A 93 -14.27 -2.83 3.09
N ILE A 94 -14.13 -4.06 3.57
CA ILE A 94 -13.09 -4.42 4.56
C ILE A 94 -11.69 -4.19 3.99
N THR A 95 -11.47 -4.53 2.71
CA THR A 95 -10.21 -4.25 2.02
C THR A 95 -9.93 -2.75 1.93
N LYS A 96 -10.93 -1.92 1.66
CA LYS A 96 -10.80 -0.45 1.65
C LYS A 96 -10.43 0.10 3.03
N VAL A 97 -11.10 -0.37 4.08
CA VAL A 97 -10.79 0.01 5.47
C VAL A 97 -9.35 -0.37 5.81
N ASN A 98 -8.96 -1.62 5.53
CA ASN A 98 -7.60 -2.08 5.75
C ASN A 98 -6.57 -1.22 4.99
N GLN A 99 -6.83 -0.91 3.72
CA GLN A 99 -5.95 -0.09 2.88
C GLN A 99 -5.80 1.34 3.44
N MET A 100 -6.86 1.93 3.97
CA MET A 100 -6.82 3.24 4.61
C MET A 100 -5.87 3.24 5.82
N PHE A 101 -5.98 2.28 6.72
CA PHE A 101 -5.07 2.15 7.86
C PHE A 101 -3.65 1.78 7.43
N PHE A 102 -3.51 0.90 6.44
CA PHE A 102 -2.21 0.48 5.95
C PHE A 102 -1.44 1.60 5.23
N SER A 103 -2.12 2.62 4.72
CA SER A 103 -1.49 3.78 4.10
C SER A 103 -0.57 4.56 5.06
N PHE A 104 -0.85 4.56 6.37
CA PHE A 104 0.04 5.15 7.38
C PHE A 104 1.38 4.39 7.47
N VAL A 105 1.33 3.06 7.41
CA VAL A 105 2.54 2.21 7.41
C VAL A 105 3.34 2.42 6.14
N ILE A 106 2.67 2.54 4.99
CA ILE A 106 3.31 2.86 3.70
C ILE A 106 3.98 4.24 3.76
N GLY A 107 3.30 5.24 4.30
CA GLY A 107 3.86 6.59 4.48
C GLY A 107 5.12 6.58 5.35
N LEU A 108 5.10 5.84 6.46
CA LEU A 108 6.26 5.64 7.33
C LEU A 108 7.42 4.96 6.57
N SER A 109 7.12 3.95 5.78
CA SER A 109 8.13 3.23 4.96
C SER A 109 8.77 4.15 3.92
N GLN A 110 7.97 4.97 3.25
CA GLN A 110 8.47 5.94 2.26
C GLN A 110 9.29 7.05 2.92
N GLY A 111 8.93 7.49 4.14
CA GLY A 111 9.72 8.44 4.92
C GLY A 111 11.07 7.86 5.38
N LEU A 112 11.13 6.56 5.65
CA LEU A 112 12.39 5.88 5.99
C LEU A 112 13.37 5.83 4.81
N GLN A 113 12.87 5.73 3.57
CA GLN A 113 13.69 5.53 2.37
C GLN A 113 14.78 6.59 2.17
N PRO A 114 14.50 7.91 2.15
CA PRO A 114 15.52 8.93 1.99
C PRO A 114 16.50 8.97 3.18
N ILE A 115 16.02 8.74 4.40
CA ILE A 115 16.86 8.71 5.60
C ILE A 115 17.86 7.55 5.53
N ALA A 116 17.38 6.36 5.18
CA ALA A 116 18.21 5.17 5.06
C ALA A 116 19.24 5.30 3.93
N SER A 117 18.82 5.72 2.73
CA SER A 117 19.71 5.84 1.58
C SER A 117 20.79 6.89 1.77
N TYR A 118 20.46 8.07 2.33
CA TYR A 118 21.43 9.13 2.60
C TYR A 118 22.48 8.69 3.64
N ASN A 119 22.05 8.16 4.78
CA ASN A 119 22.97 7.74 5.82
C ASN A 119 23.80 6.51 5.43
N TYR A 120 23.23 5.62 4.61
CA TYR A 120 23.96 4.48 4.05
C TYR A 120 25.07 4.93 3.10
N GLY A 121 24.76 5.88 2.19
CA GLY A 121 25.75 6.48 1.30
C GLY A 121 26.84 7.27 2.03
N ALA A 122 26.52 7.84 3.19
CA ALA A 122 27.48 8.54 4.06
C ALA A 122 28.29 7.62 4.99
N GLY A 123 28.11 6.27 4.91
CA GLY A 123 28.82 5.31 5.77
C GLY A 123 28.34 5.29 7.23
N LYS A 124 27.26 5.98 7.58
CA LYS A 124 26.74 6.10 8.96
C LYS A 124 25.79 4.96 9.33
N PHE A 125 26.32 3.74 9.37
CA PHE A 125 25.53 2.51 9.55
C PHE A 125 24.75 2.45 10.86
N ASP A 126 25.25 3.02 11.94
CA ASP A 126 24.53 3.05 13.22
C ASP A 126 23.25 3.88 13.16
N ARG A 127 23.29 5.00 12.42
CA ARG A 127 22.09 5.81 12.16
C ARG A 127 21.08 5.05 11.30
N VAL A 128 21.54 4.31 10.29
CA VAL A 128 20.70 3.47 9.44
C VAL A 128 19.98 2.40 10.26
N LYS A 129 20.71 1.68 11.13
CA LYS A 129 20.14 0.66 12.04
C LYS A 129 19.12 1.29 12.99
N SER A 130 19.46 2.44 13.59
CA SER A 130 18.58 3.14 14.52
C SER A 130 17.30 3.61 13.85
N ALA A 131 17.39 4.20 12.64
CA ALA A 131 16.22 4.62 11.85
C ALA A 131 15.31 3.44 11.51
N TYR A 132 15.88 2.32 11.05
CA TYR A 132 15.14 1.10 10.74
C TYR A 132 14.43 0.54 11.99
N LYS A 133 15.13 0.42 13.11
CA LYS A 133 14.57 -0.08 14.37
C LYS A 133 13.41 0.78 14.88
N LYS A 134 13.56 2.11 14.82
CA LYS A 134 12.52 3.06 15.21
C LYS A 134 11.30 2.99 14.26
N SER A 135 11.54 2.82 12.97
CA SER A 135 10.45 2.66 11.99
C SER A 135 9.67 1.37 12.19
N ILE A 136 10.33 0.24 12.48
CA ILE A 136 9.64 -1.00 12.83
C ILE A 136 8.82 -0.83 14.11
N LEU A 137 9.39 -0.26 15.16
CA LEU A 137 8.69 -0.05 16.42
C LEU A 137 7.45 0.84 16.24
N CYS A 138 7.60 1.94 15.52
CA CYS A 138 6.48 2.85 15.21
C CYS A 138 5.40 2.16 14.36
N GLY A 139 5.80 1.44 13.29
CA GLY A 139 4.87 0.69 12.44
C GLY A 139 4.14 -0.40 13.21
N PHE A 140 4.84 -1.13 14.08
CA PHE A 140 4.26 -2.16 14.94
C PHE A 140 3.25 -1.57 15.92
N THR A 141 3.58 -0.45 16.58
CA THR A 141 2.67 0.27 17.48
C THR A 141 1.39 0.71 16.74
N MET A 142 1.54 1.29 15.55
CA MET A 142 0.40 1.67 14.71
C MET A 142 -0.48 0.47 14.35
N CYS A 143 0.13 -0.65 13.98
CA CYS A 143 -0.60 -1.88 13.63
C CYS A 143 -1.30 -2.49 14.85
N ILE A 144 -0.73 -2.43 16.06
CA ILE A 144 -1.41 -2.87 17.30
C ILE A 144 -2.64 -2.01 17.57
N ILE A 145 -2.51 -0.69 17.43
CA ILE A 145 -3.64 0.23 17.62
C ILE A 145 -4.75 -0.09 16.61
N ALA A 146 -4.40 -0.24 15.33
CA ALA A 146 -5.35 -0.62 14.28
C ALA A 146 -6.02 -1.98 14.58
N PHE A 147 -5.24 -2.98 14.98
CA PHE A 147 -5.74 -4.29 15.37
C PHE A 147 -6.74 -4.19 16.55
N ALA A 148 -6.39 -3.45 17.60
CA ALA A 148 -7.29 -3.25 18.74
C ALA A 148 -8.60 -2.57 18.29
N MET A 149 -8.53 -1.54 17.46
CA MET A 149 -9.72 -0.88 16.90
C MET A 149 -10.58 -1.86 16.09
N PHE A 150 -9.95 -2.71 15.27
CA PHE A 150 -10.65 -3.68 14.44
C PHE A 150 -11.31 -4.80 15.24
N GLN A 151 -10.74 -5.20 16.38
CA GLN A 151 -11.32 -6.23 17.23
C GLN A 151 -12.43 -5.69 18.15
N ILE A 152 -12.30 -4.45 18.64
CA ILE A 152 -13.22 -3.85 19.61
C ILE A 152 -14.45 -3.25 18.90
N PHE A 153 -14.23 -2.56 17.77
CA PHE A 153 -15.26 -1.76 17.09
C PHE A 153 -15.60 -2.22 15.65
N PRO A 154 -15.67 -3.51 15.32
CA PRO A 154 -15.88 -3.97 13.94
C PRO A 154 -17.23 -3.49 13.39
N ARG A 155 -18.31 -3.57 14.17
CA ARG A 155 -19.66 -3.19 13.73
C ARG A 155 -19.75 -1.69 13.41
N GLN A 156 -19.16 -0.84 14.23
CA GLN A 156 -19.17 0.60 14.05
C GLN A 156 -18.39 1.00 12.79
N ILE A 157 -17.22 0.40 12.58
CA ILE A 157 -16.39 0.65 11.41
C ILE A 157 -17.12 0.25 10.13
N ILE A 158 -17.70 -0.95 10.10
CA ILE A 158 -18.43 -1.44 8.94
C ILE A 158 -19.66 -0.57 8.64
N SER A 159 -20.39 -0.09 9.66
CA SER A 159 -21.58 0.74 9.51
C SER A 159 -21.31 2.11 8.88
N ILE A 160 -20.08 2.63 8.97
CA ILE A 160 -19.67 3.88 8.31
C ILE A 160 -19.62 3.72 6.80
N PHE A 161 -19.20 2.54 6.33
CA PHE A 161 -18.94 2.28 4.90
C PHE A 161 -20.09 1.54 4.20
N GLY A 162 -20.95 0.86 4.93
CA GLY A 162 -22.07 0.13 4.35
C GLY A 162 -23.18 -0.13 5.37
N LYS A 163 -24.41 -0.08 4.89
CA LYS A 163 -25.61 -0.49 5.65
C LYS A 163 -26.18 -1.72 4.97
N GLY A 164 -26.54 -2.72 5.74
CA GLY A 164 -27.13 -3.97 5.27
C GLY A 164 -27.94 -4.64 6.36
N ASP A 165 -28.50 -5.80 6.04
CA ASP A 165 -29.29 -6.61 6.95
C ASP A 165 -28.42 -7.27 8.03
N GLU A 166 -29.03 -7.88 9.03
CA GLU A 166 -28.33 -8.57 10.13
C GLU A 166 -27.41 -9.70 9.59
N THR A 167 -27.80 -10.34 8.50
CA THR A 167 -27.01 -11.36 7.81
C THR A 167 -25.71 -10.77 7.24
N TYR A 168 -25.78 -9.58 6.69
CA TYR A 168 -24.62 -8.82 6.20
C TYR A 168 -23.64 -8.50 7.35
N TYR A 169 -24.14 -7.96 8.46
CA TYR A 169 -23.28 -7.62 9.60
C TYR A 169 -22.65 -8.85 10.23
N ARG A 170 -23.38 -9.97 10.34
CA ARG A 170 -22.86 -11.23 10.87
C ARG A 170 -21.68 -11.76 10.05
N PHE A 171 -21.82 -11.79 8.73
CA PHE A 171 -20.73 -12.18 7.84
C PHE A 171 -19.56 -11.20 7.93
N ALA A 172 -19.84 -9.90 7.82
CA ALA A 172 -18.84 -8.87 7.80
C ALA A 172 -17.99 -8.83 9.09
N ILE A 173 -18.59 -8.97 10.26
CA ILE A 173 -17.88 -8.97 11.55
C ILE A 173 -16.96 -10.20 11.65
N ASN A 174 -17.44 -11.38 11.28
CA ASN A 174 -16.63 -12.59 11.34
C ASN A 174 -15.47 -12.53 10.36
N TYR A 175 -15.72 -12.12 9.12
CA TYR A 175 -14.67 -11.94 8.12
C TYR A 175 -13.67 -10.88 8.55
N PHE A 176 -14.12 -9.74 9.08
CA PHE A 176 -13.30 -8.64 9.54
C PHE A 176 -12.31 -9.08 10.62
N ARG A 177 -12.79 -9.83 11.61
CA ARG A 177 -11.96 -10.36 12.70
C ARG A 177 -10.90 -11.35 12.20
N ILE A 178 -11.29 -12.26 11.31
CA ILE A 178 -10.38 -13.29 10.78
C ILE A 178 -9.35 -12.65 9.83
N PHE A 179 -9.82 -11.86 8.87
CA PHE A 179 -8.95 -11.28 7.84
C PHE A 179 -7.92 -10.31 8.42
N LEU A 180 -8.31 -9.52 9.41
CA LEU A 180 -7.45 -8.53 10.04
C LEU A 180 -6.66 -9.06 11.25
N PHE A 181 -6.74 -10.36 11.53
CA PHE A 181 -6.01 -10.97 12.64
C PHE A 181 -4.50 -10.79 12.52
N CYS A 182 -3.94 -10.94 11.32
CA CYS A 182 -2.51 -10.79 11.05
C CYS A 182 -2.06 -9.34 10.81
N THR A 183 -2.92 -8.34 11.01
CA THR A 183 -2.60 -6.92 10.76
C THR A 183 -1.38 -6.46 11.54
N CYS A 184 -1.15 -6.99 12.74
CA CYS A 184 0.01 -6.65 13.58
C CYS A 184 1.36 -6.91 12.89
N VAL A 185 1.45 -7.94 12.05
CA VAL A 185 2.69 -8.36 11.39
C VAL A 185 2.85 -7.73 10.00
N ASN A 186 1.74 -7.25 9.42
CA ASN A 186 1.74 -6.70 8.06
C ASN A 186 2.66 -5.49 7.85
N CYS A 187 3.03 -4.77 8.91
CA CYS A 187 3.96 -3.63 8.80
C CYS A 187 5.39 -4.04 8.43
N LEU A 188 5.80 -5.27 8.76
CA LEU A 188 7.18 -5.70 8.55
C LEU A 188 7.55 -5.76 7.06
N GLN A 189 6.63 -6.25 6.24
CA GLN A 189 6.87 -6.44 4.80
C GLN A 189 7.17 -5.11 4.07
N PRO A 190 6.33 -4.05 4.12
CA PRO A 190 6.62 -2.81 3.40
C PRO A 190 7.80 -2.04 3.98
N ILE A 191 7.98 -2.02 5.31
CA ILE A 191 9.11 -1.32 5.95
C ILE A 191 10.42 -1.98 5.55
N THR A 192 10.50 -3.31 5.60
CA THR A 192 11.72 -4.05 5.27
C THR A 192 12.02 -4.02 3.78
N SER A 193 10.99 -4.20 2.92
CA SER A 193 11.16 -4.15 1.46
C SER A 193 11.65 -2.76 1.00
N THR A 194 11.05 -1.69 1.51
CA THR A 194 11.47 -0.32 1.20
C THR A 194 12.87 -0.02 1.72
N PHE A 195 13.19 -0.49 2.92
CA PHE A 195 14.54 -0.35 3.50
C PHE A 195 15.60 -1.05 2.65
N LEU A 196 15.37 -2.29 2.23
CA LEU A 196 16.33 -3.05 1.41
C LEU A 196 16.52 -2.42 0.03
N THR A 197 15.44 -1.87 -0.55
CA THR A 197 15.51 -1.10 -1.78
C THR A 197 16.32 0.20 -1.59
N ALA A 198 16.15 0.89 -0.46
CA ALA A 198 16.86 2.13 -0.15
C ALA A 198 18.38 1.94 -0.02
N ILE A 199 18.83 0.79 0.49
CA ILE A 199 20.26 0.45 0.59
C ILE A 199 20.83 -0.26 -0.66
N GLY A 200 20.05 -0.34 -1.76
CA GLY A 200 20.48 -0.91 -3.03
C GLY A 200 20.53 -2.43 -3.11
N LYS A 201 19.81 -3.14 -2.21
CA LYS A 201 19.71 -4.61 -2.18
C LYS A 201 18.27 -5.09 -2.44
N PRO A 202 17.66 -4.80 -3.63
CA PRO A 202 16.24 -5.07 -3.90
C PRO A 202 15.90 -6.57 -3.89
N LYS A 203 16.85 -7.46 -4.22
CA LYS A 203 16.61 -8.92 -4.21
C LYS A 203 16.24 -9.49 -2.84
N GLY A 204 16.65 -8.84 -1.75
CA GLY A 204 16.26 -9.24 -0.40
C GLY A 204 14.91 -8.67 0.05
N GLY A 205 14.30 -7.78 -0.73
CA GLY A 205 13.00 -7.17 -0.45
C GLY A 205 11.83 -7.80 -1.23
N MET A 206 12.10 -8.81 -2.04
CA MET A 206 11.11 -9.68 -2.68
C MET A 206 10.74 -10.79 -1.71
#